data_70cd7b40bd3a109d76f6b5fd2cca3a8f
#
_entry.id   70cd7b40bd3a109d76f6b5fd2cca3a8f
#
_cell.length_a   1.000
_cell.length_b   1.000
_cell.length_c   1.000
_cell.angle_alpha   90.00
_cell.angle_beta   90.00
_cell.angle_gamma   90.00
#
_symmetry.space_group_name_H-M   'P 1'
#
loop_
_entity.id
_entity.type
_entity.pdbx_description
1 polymer ?
#
loop_
_entity_poly.entity_id
_entity_poly.type
_entity_poly.pdbx_seq_one_letter_code
_entity_poly.pdbx_strand_id
1 'polypeptide(L)'
;MKITNQITRYYILFYALYSMTQRIFPSSVFCVGPLAGILYKLIVGLGGCLALVYLVSGFKKWKMNSLFALLGGFILVLCITTLLNRSYNFFDNVLGVITFGVQLILFFSYYHMIEKKEFSFTIQLTAVASSILWNICCAISLAQYLLNIQYRTLNPIGNTVRQGIVDGRLFGIFSDPNFAAFTSFLVLMLLAYTFYCQKTRILRIYIGISVVLNIAYIVFSNSRTVFLCVIGTVFFFVLLLTYRRYIADGRTSVKRFLLYAVRNLALSLAGMIAVYSLLFYPMQNIGKQMEPQRSETDLVRDDVGGDNVTNNRSTIWIHYLDLYKKKPVFGFSINTALPYATEHDPEGYLAQTQYVTHNGYLSLLVETGILGFALMACFIILMLIRNVKRIQANEKISPDYALALSLVVAVLIFLVCFHDIFFTVNIETMLLYLSMGVLFIETDSQTAQSTLSTQTE
;
A
#
# COMPACT_ATOMS: atom_id res chain seq x y z
N MET A 1 11.33 26.43 -9.21
CA MET A 1 10.91 25.56 -8.09
C MET A 1 9.47 25.77 -7.62
N LYS A 2 8.98 27.00 -7.33
CA LYS A 2 7.59 27.18 -6.86
C LYS A 2 6.52 26.64 -7.82
N ILE A 3 6.65 26.94 -9.12
CA ILE A 3 5.75 26.42 -10.17
C ILE A 3 5.84 24.89 -10.26
N THR A 4 7.07 24.35 -10.28
CA THR A 4 7.30 22.89 -10.32
C THR A 4 6.62 22.19 -9.15
N ASN A 5 6.72 22.73 -7.92
CA ASN A 5 6.10 22.16 -6.74
C ASN A 5 4.56 22.18 -6.83
N GLN A 6 3.97 23.23 -7.44
CA GLN A 6 2.53 23.28 -7.69
C GLN A 6 2.11 22.23 -8.72
N ILE A 7 2.85 22.08 -9.81
CA ILE A 7 2.58 21.04 -10.81
C ILE A 7 2.68 19.65 -10.18
N THR A 8 3.70 19.41 -9.38
CA THR A 8 3.87 18.13 -8.68
C THR A 8 2.73 17.84 -7.71
N ARG A 9 2.19 18.85 -7.00
CA ARG A 9 0.98 18.71 -6.18
C ARG A 9 -0.20 18.17 -6.97
N TYR A 10 -0.48 18.80 -8.11
CA TYR A 10 -1.59 18.35 -8.97
C TYR A 10 -1.31 17.00 -9.64
N TYR A 11 -0.04 16.71 -9.92
CA TYR A 11 0.36 15.38 -10.38
C TYR A 11 0.11 14.30 -9.31
N ILE A 12 0.46 14.54 -8.04
CA ILE A 12 0.17 13.63 -6.91
C ILE A 12 -1.34 13.38 -6.80
N LEU A 13 -2.14 14.44 -6.86
CA LEU A 13 -3.61 14.34 -6.84
C LEU A 13 -4.12 13.51 -8.02
N PHE A 14 -3.68 13.84 -9.24
CA PHE A 14 -4.09 13.13 -10.44
C PHE A 14 -3.66 11.65 -10.42
N TYR A 15 -2.42 11.38 -9.97
CA TYR A 15 -1.91 10.02 -9.79
C TYR A 15 -2.78 9.22 -8.81
N ALA A 16 -3.14 9.81 -7.65
CA ALA A 16 -4.02 9.16 -6.68
C ALA A 16 -5.39 8.82 -7.29
N LEU A 17 -6.03 9.77 -7.93
CA LEU A 17 -7.35 9.57 -8.56
C LEU A 17 -7.28 8.54 -9.70
N TYR A 18 -6.27 8.62 -10.57
CA TYR A 18 -6.08 7.64 -11.64
C TYR A 18 -5.85 6.23 -11.08
N SER A 19 -4.97 6.08 -10.09
CA SER A 19 -4.69 4.78 -9.50
C SER A 19 -5.92 4.14 -8.85
N MET A 20 -6.81 4.95 -8.27
CA MET A 20 -8.11 4.48 -7.76
C MET A 20 -9.04 4.02 -8.90
N THR A 21 -9.09 4.74 -10.03
CA THR A 21 -9.95 4.34 -11.16
C THR A 21 -9.57 2.99 -11.74
N GLN A 22 -8.30 2.57 -11.64
CA GLN A 22 -7.85 1.22 -12.04
C GLN A 22 -8.50 0.09 -11.21
N ARG A 23 -9.12 0.41 -10.09
CA ARG A 23 -9.81 -0.53 -9.20
C ARG A 23 -11.33 -0.49 -9.35
N ILE A 24 -11.86 0.47 -10.12
CA ILE A 24 -13.29 0.73 -10.27
C ILE A 24 -13.73 0.26 -11.67
N PHE A 25 -14.84 -0.44 -11.75
CA PHE A 25 -15.39 -0.96 -13.01
C PHE A 25 -14.34 -1.70 -13.86
N PRO A 26 -13.89 -2.89 -13.43
CA PRO A 26 -12.83 -3.65 -14.10
C PRO A 26 -13.17 -4.04 -15.54
N SER A 27 -14.44 -3.96 -15.94
CA SER A 27 -14.91 -4.10 -17.32
C SER A 27 -14.72 -2.84 -18.17
N SER A 28 -14.30 -1.70 -17.58
CA SER A 28 -14.12 -0.46 -18.33
C SER A 28 -12.82 -0.44 -19.15
N VAL A 29 -12.82 0.29 -20.24
CA VAL A 29 -11.65 0.53 -21.09
C VAL A 29 -10.52 1.29 -20.37
N PHE A 30 -10.81 1.93 -19.24
CA PHE A 30 -9.82 2.64 -18.43
C PHE A 30 -9.01 1.70 -17.53
N CYS A 31 -9.54 0.52 -17.19
CA CYS A 31 -8.88 -0.46 -16.34
C CYS A 31 -8.05 -1.46 -17.14
N VAL A 32 -8.55 -1.85 -18.32
CA VAL A 32 -7.93 -2.91 -19.12
C VAL A 32 -8.02 -2.54 -20.60
N GLY A 33 -6.99 -2.88 -21.37
CA GLY A 33 -6.95 -2.69 -22.82
C GLY A 33 -6.01 -1.57 -23.27
N PRO A 34 -6.01 -1.24 -24.56
CA PRO A 34 -5.04 -0.30 -25.14
C PRO A 34 -5.08 1.10 -24.52
N LEU A 35 -6.28 1.62 -24.21
CA LEU A 35 -6.43 2.95 -23.62
C LEU A 35 -5.83 2.99 -22.19
N ALA A 36 -6.07 1.95 -21.40
CA ALA A 36 -5.45 1.83 -20.06
C ALA A 36 -3.93 1.84 -20.15
N GLY A 37 -3.35 1.10 -21.12
CA GLY A 37 -1.90 1.09 -21.37
C GLY A 37 -1.35 2.46 -21.80
N ILE A 38 -2.08 3.22 -22.62
CA ILE A 38 -1.69 4.57 -23.02
C ILE A 38 -1.71 5.51 -21.81
N LEU A 39 -2.77 5.49 -21.02
CA LEU A 39 -2.91 6.32 -19.82
C LEU A 39 -1.81 6.02 -18.80
N TYR A 40 -1.50 4.73 -18.58
CA TYR A 40 -0.38 4.32 -17.75
C TYR A 40 0.95 4.93 -18.21
N LYS A 41 1.28 4.80 -19.51
CA LYS A 41 2.51 5.36 -20.09
C LYS A 41 2.54 6.89 -20.01
N LEU A 42 1.41 7.56 -20.20
CA LEU A 42 1.33 9.03 -20.05
C LEU A 42 1.61 9.46 -18.61
N ILE A 43 1.06 8.78 -17.61
CA ILE A 43 1.31 9.08 -16.20
C ILE A 43 2.78 8.86 -15.85
N VAL A 44 3.35 7.72 -16.24
CA VAL A 44 4.77 7.45 -16.00
C VAL A 44 5.66 8.45 -16.74
N GLY A 45 5.32 8.82 -17.98
CA GLY A 45 6.06 9.82 -18.77
C GLY A 45 6.03 11.21 -18.15
N LEU A 46 4.85 11.71 -17.77
CA LEU A 46 4.71 13.00 -17.06
C LEU A 46 5.47 12.99 -15.73
N GLY A 47 5.35 11.89 -14.97
CA GLY A 47 6.12 11.69 -13.75
C GLY A 47 7.61 11.69 -14.00
N GLY A 48 8.08 11.06 -15.08
CA GLY A 48 9.49 11.05 -15.50
C GLY A 48 10.02 12.44 -15.79
N CYS A 49 9.27 13.27 -16.51
CA CYS A 49 9.63 14.67 -16.76
C CYS A 49 9.77 15.47 -15.46
N LEU A 50 8.81 15.33 -14.54
CA LEU A 50 8.88 15.98 -13.23
C LEU A 50 10.04 15.45 -12.37
N ALA A 51 10.28 14.14 -12.40
CA ALA A 51 11.39 13.51 -11.68
C ALA A 51 12.75 14.04 -12.17
N LEU A 52 12.91 14.22 -13.47
CA LEU A 52 14.13 14.83 -14.05
C LEU A 52 14.34 16.27 -13.55
N VAL A 53 13.26 17.07 -13.50
CA VAL A 53 13.35 18.43 -12.93
C VAL A 53 13.75 18.40 -11.46
N TYR A 54 13.23 17.46 -10.68
CA TYR A 54 13.60 17.27 -9.27
C TYR A 54 15.04 16.81 -9.10
N LEU A 55 15.51 15.89 -9.94
CA LEU A 55 16.92 15.47 -9.95
C LEU A 55 17.86 16.65 -10.19
N VAL A 56 17.61 17.43 -11.24
CA VAL A 56 18.47 18.57 -11.60
C VAL A 56 18.42 19.67 -10.54
N SER A 57 17.22 20.04 -10.07
CA SER A 57 17.04 21.13 -9.11
C SER A 57 17.38 20.74 -7.66
N GLY A 58 17.22 19.47 -7.33
CA GLY A 58 17.42 18.93 -5.98
C GLY A 58 18.79 18.34 -5.72
N PHE A 59 19.60 18.09 -6.75
CA PHE A 59 20.88 17.38 -6.65
C PHE A 59 21.80 17.92 -5.54
N LYS A 60 21.88 19.24 -5.39
CA LYS A 60 22.68 19.89 -4.34
C LYS A 60 22.10 19.73 -2.91
N LYS A 61 20.81 19.37 -2.79
CA LYS A 61 20.13 19.20 -1.50
C LYS A 61 20.14 17.74 -1.03
N TRP A 62 20.42 16.82 -1.93
CA TRP A 62 20.46 15.41 -1.61
C TRP A 62 21.76 15.06 -0.90
N LYS A 63 21.70 14.90 0.41
CA LYS A 63 22.82 14.38 1.18
C LYS A 63 22.86 12.86 1.00
N MET A 64 23.94 12.39 0.35
CA MET A 64 24.21 10.96 0.23
C MET A 64 24.49 10.39 1.62
N ASN A 65 23.64 9.53 2.09
CA ASN A 65 23.85 8.75 3.31
C ASN A 65 23.72 7.24 3.01
N SER A 66 23.98 6.40 4.01
CA SER A 66 23.96 4.94 3.86
C SER A 66 22.64 4.38 3.34
N LEU A 67 21.50 5.03 3.64
CA LEU A 67 20.20 4.60 3.14
C LEU A 67 20.01 4.91 1.65
N PHE A 68 20.51 6.06 1.18
CA PHE A 68 20.52 6.35 -0.25
C PHE A 68 21.40 5.38 -1.03
N ALA A 69 22.54 4.97 -0.45
CA ALA A 69 23.40 3.97 -1.07
C ALA A 69 22.69 2.62 -1.25
N LEU A 70 21.87 2.20 -0.27
CA LEU A 70 21.06 0.98 -0.37
C LEU A 70 20.01 1.08 -1.49
N LEU A 71 19.28 2.20 -1.59
CA LEU A 71 18.33 2.44 -2.68
C LEU A 71 19.01 2.52 -4.04
N GLY A 72 20.17 3.18 -4.13
CA GLY A 72 20.98 3.22 -5.36
C GLY A 72 21.46 1.83 -5.79
N GLY A 73 21.93 1.03 -4.83
CA GLY A 73 22.29 -0.37 -5.05
C GLY A 73 21.10 -1.22 -5.51
N PHE A 74 19.92 -1.00 -4.92
CA PHE A 74 18.70 -1.66 -5.34
C PHE A 74 18.30 -1.34 -6.78
N ILE A 75 18.35 -0.05 -7.18
CA ILE A 75 18.09 0.37 -8.57
C ILE A 75 19.11 -0.29 -9.52
N LEU A 76 20.38 -0.35 -9.14
CA LEU A 76 21.42 -1.03 -9.94
C LEU A 76 21.09 -2.52 -10.13
N VAL A 77 20.65 -3.21 -9.06
CA VAL A 77 20.21 -4.61 -9.17
C VAL A 77 19.01 -4.74 -10.09
N LEU A 78 18.02 -3.84 -10.02
CA LEU A 78 16.86 -3.83 -10.93
C LEU A 78 17.30 -3.66 -12.40
N CYS A 79 18.25 -2.79 -12.69
CA CYS A 79 18.81 -2.62 -14.03
C CYS A 79 19.52 -3.88 -14.49
N ILE A 80 20.37 -4.48 -13.65
CA ILE A 80 21.13 -5.70 -13.97
C ILE A 80 20.15 -6.86 -14.24
N THR A 81 19.17 -7.10 -13.37
CA THR A 81 18.23 -8.21 -13.56
C THR A 81 17.38 -8.02 -14.81
N THR A 82 17.00 -6.77 -15.16
CA THR A 82 16.28 -6.45 -16.39
C THR A 82 17.12 -6.77 -17.63
N LEU A 83 18.40 -6.46 -17.63
CA LEU A 83 19.33 -6.78 -18.72
C LEU A 83 19.60 -8.30 -18.84
N LEU A 84 19.77 -8.99 -17.71
CA LEU A 84 19.97 -10.45 -17.68
C LEU A 84 18.75 -11.23 -18.19
N ASN A 85 17.56 -10.66 -18.05
CA ASN A 85 16.29 -11.28 -18.49
C ASN A 85 15.69 -10.60 -19.71
N ARG A 86 16.50 -9.98 -20.58
CA ARG A 86 16.05 -9.22 -21.75
C ARG A 86 15.23 -10.02 -22.77
N SER A 87 15.27 -11.35 -22.73
CA SER A 87 14.49 -12.23 -23.60
C SER A 87 12.99 -12.22 -23.26
N TYR A 88 12.61 -11.73 -22.09
CA TYR A 88 11.25 -11.75 -21.56
C TYR A 88 10.75 -10.35 -21.24
N ASN A 89 9.68 -9.91 -21.92
CA ASN A 89 8.98 -8.65 -21.63
C ASN A 89 9.92 -7.46 -21.37
N PHE A 90 11.02 -7.34 -22.11
CA PHE A 90 12.08 -6.37 -21.84
C PHE A 90 11.55 -4.93 -21.69
N PHE A 91 10.69 -4.49 -22.60
CA PHE A 91 10.17 -3.12 -22.56
C PHE A 91 9.25 -2.88 -21.35
N ASP A 92 8.46 -3.86 -20.94
CA ASP A 92 7.61 -3.76 -19.76
C ASP A 92 8.45 -3.77 -18.48
N ASN A 93 9.55 -4.54 -18.46
CA ASN A 93 10.52 -4.53 -17.36
C ASN A 93 11.22 -3.17 -17.25
N VAL A 94 11.67 -2.60 -18.38
CA VAL A 94 12.26 -1.24 -18.42
C VAL A 94 11.25 -0.21 -17.94
N LEU A 95 9.99 -0.30 -18.39
CA LEU A 95 8.92 0.59 -17.95
C LEU A 95 8.66 0.46 -16.44
N GLY A 96 8.71 -0.76 -15.89
CA GLY A 96 8.62 -1.02 -14.46
C GLY A 96 9.76 -0.37 -13.66
N VAL A 97 11.01 -0.47 -14.14
CA VAL A 97 12.17 0.20 -13.54
C VAL A 97 12.02 1.72 -13.58
N ILE A 98 11.56 2.27 -14.71
CA ILE A 98 11.29 3.71 -14.84
C ILE A 98 10.17 4.12 -13.89
N THR A 99 9.10 3.36 -13.79
CA THR A 99 7.98 3.62 -12.87
C THR A 99 8.46 3.67 -11.43
N PHE A 100 9.26 2.69 -11.00
CA PHE A 100 9.88 2.69 -9.68
C PHE A 100 10.77 3.93 -9.46
N GLY A 101 11.63 4.26 -10.42
CA GLY A 101 12.49 5.44 -10.36
C GLY A 101 11.70 6.75 -10.22
N VAL A 102 10.63 6.90 -11.00
CA VAL A 102 9.71 8.06 -10.93
C VAL A 102 9.08 8.17 -9.54
N GLN A 103 8.55 7.07 -9.03
CA GLN A 103 7.92 7.04 -7.71
C GLN A 103 8.91 7.39 -6.60
N LEU A 104 10.11 6.81 -6.65
CA LEU A 104 11.16 7.07 -5.69
C LEU A 104 11.63 8.53 -5.76
N ILE A 105 11.90 9.06 -6.95
CA ILE A 105 12.41 10.42 -7.10
C ILE A 105 11.33 11.45 -6.75
N LEU A 106 10.11 11.30 -7.24
CA LEU A 106 9.05 12.29 -7.02
C LEU A 106 8.47 12.19 -5.60
N PHE A 107 7.93 11.04 -5.24
CA PHE A 107 7.16 10.94 -4.00
C PHE A 107 8.06 10.96 -2.77
N PHE A 108 9.16 10.21 -2.81
CA PHE A 108 10.11 10.20 -1.70
C PHE A 108 10.78 11.56 -1.48
N SER A 109 11.13 12.29 -2.57
CA SER A 109 11.78 13.59 -2.44
C SER A 109 10.83 14.75 -2.21
N TYR A 110 9.52 14.58 -2.43
CA TYR A 110 8.55 15.68 -2.41
C TYR A 110 8.55 16.46 -1.10
N TYR A 111 8.60 15.76 0.02
CA TYR A 111 8.65 16.39 1.35
C TYR A 111 9.88 17.26 1.56
N HIS A 112 11.03 16.90 0.95
CA HIS A 112 12.28 17.68 1.00
C HIS A 112 12.24 18.99 0.20
N MET A 113 11.46 18.98 -0.86
CA MET A 113 11.51 20.03 -1.87
C MET A 113 10.51 21.15 -1.58
N ILE A 114 9.63 20.96 -0.61
CA ILE A 114 8.55 21.89 -0.30
C ILE A 114 8.53 22.24 1.19
N GLU A 115 7.81 23.31 1.53
CA GLU A 115 7.55 23.65 2.92
C GLU A 115 6.57 22.65 3.56
N LYS A 116 6.71 22.38 4.87
CA LYS A 116 5.82 21.46 5.60
C LYS A 116 4.35 21.83 5.46
N LYS A 117 4.01 23.13 5.43
CA LYS A 117 2.65 23.62 5.22
C LYS A 117 2.09 23.23 3.85
N GLU A 118 2.91 23.33 2.82
CA GLU A 118 2.56 22.96 1.45
C GLU A 118 2.37 21.42 1.30
N PHE A 119 3.23 20.66 1.98
CA PHE A 119 3.07 19.21 2.05
C PHE A 119 1.75 18.83 2.72
N SER A 120 1.49 19.35 3.91
CA SER A 120 0.25 19.12 4.66
C SER A 120 -0.98 19.47 3.82
N PHE A 121 -0.95 20.61 3.12
CA PHE A 121 -2.03 20.99 2.21
C PHE A 121 -2.20 20.00 1.06
N THR A 122 -1.11 19.52 0.45
CA THR A 122 -1.16 18.52 -0.63
C THR A 122 -1.80 17.22 -0.15
N ILE A 123 -1.40 16.72 1.03
CA ILE A 123 -1.97 15.50 1.59
C ILE A 123 -3.45 15.67 1.91
N GLN A 124 -3.87 16.79 2.50
CA GLN A 124 -5.28 17.07 2.80
C GLN A 124 -6.13 17.20 1.53
N LEU A 125 -5.62 17.88 0.50
CA LEU A 125 -6.30 18.00 -0.80
C LEU A 125 -6.48 16.62 -1.44
N THR A 126 -5.41 15.81 -1.45
CA THR A 126 -5.45 14.44 -1.97
C THR A 126 -6.40 13.57 -1.15
N ALA A 127 -6.38 13.68 0.18
CA ALA A 127 -7.28 12.96 1.08
C ALA A 127 -8.76 13.26 0.77
N VAL A 128 -9.11 14.54 0.67
CA VAL A 128 -10.50 14.95 0.41
C VAL A 128 -10.95 14.53 -0.99
N ALA A 129 -10.16 14.81 -2.02
CA ALA A 129 -10.53 14.47 -3.40
C ALA A 129 -10.62 12.94 -3.60
N SER A 130 -9.66 12.18 -3.09
CA SER A 130 -9.67 10.72 -3.13
C SER A 130 -10.86 10.14 -2.36
N SER A 131 -11.17 10.70 -1.18
CA SER A 131 -12.31 10.23 -0.40
C SER A 131 -13.65 10.54 -1.06
N ILE A 132 -13.80 11.64 -1.77
CA ILE A 132 -15.04 11.95 -2.53
C ILE A 132 -15.29 10.86 -3.58
N LEU A 133 -14.28 10.58 -4.43
CA LEU A 133 -14.38 9.52 -5.43
C LEU A 133 -14.68 8.18 -4.78
N TRP A 134 -13.92 7.82 -3.74
CA TRP A 134 -14.03 6.51 -3.10
C TRP A 134 -15.36 6.32 -2.37
N ASN A 135 -15.87 7.36 -1.69
CA ASN A 135 -17.16 7.33 -1.01
C ASN A 135 -18.32 7.10 -1.97
N ILE A 136 -18.29 7.73 -3.16
CA ILE A 136 -19.29 7.48 -4.20
C ILE A 136 -19.25 6.01 -4.61
N CYS A 137 -18.06 5.46 -4.84
CA CYS A 137 -17.89 4.06 -5.21
C CYS A 137 -18.34 3.09 -4.09
N CYS A 138 -17.99 3.40 -2.84
CA CYS A 138 -18.46 2.63 -1.68
C CYS A 138 -19.99 2.68 -1.53
N ALA A 139 -20.60 3.86 -1.71
CA ALA A 139 -22.05 4.02 -1.63
C ALA A 139 -22.78 3.21 -2.71
N ILE A 140 -22.30 3.25 -3.97
CA ILE A 140 -22.85 2.43 -5.06
C ILE A 140 -22.70 0.93 -4.73
N SER A 141 -21.53 0.52 -4.24
CA SER A 141 -21.27 -0.88 -3.89
C SER A 141 -22.16 -1.36 -2.73
N LEU A 142 -22.34 -0.52 -1.71
CA LEU A 142 -23.27 -0.80 -0.61
C LEU A 142 -24.72 -0.86 -1.07
N ALA A 143 -25.14 0.00 -2.01
CA ALA A 143 -26.47 -0.08 -2.62
C ALA A 143 -26.64 -1.40 -3.38
N GLN A 144 -25.63 -1.86 -4.12
CA GLN A 144 -25.65 -3.18 -4.77
C GLN A 144 -25.81 -4.32 -3.73
N TYR A 145 -25.16 -4.19 -2.56
CA TYR A 145 -25.33 -5.16 -1.50
C TYR A 145 -26.74 -5.19 -0.95
N LEU A 146 -27.32 -4.02 -0.65
CA LEU A 146 -28.68 -3.90 -0.13
C LEU A 146 -29.76 -4.35 -1.12
N LEU A 147 -29.50 -4.18 -2.42
CA LEU A 147 -30.40 -4.60 -3.50
C LEU A 147 -30.11 -6.01 -4.02
N ASN A 148 -29.17 -6.72 -3.40
CA ASN A 148 -28.71 -8.06 -3.80
C ASN A 148 -28.34 -8.16 -5.29
N ILE A 149 -27.62 -7.15 -5.81
CA ILE A 149 -27.21 -7.11 -7.20
C ILE A 149 -25.94 -7.92 -7.38
N GLN A 150 -25.97 -8.87 -8.29
CA GLN A 150 -24.82 -9.65 -8.73
C GLN A 150 -24.88 -9.79 -10.25
N TYR A 151 -23.72 -9.64 -10.93
CA TYR A 151 -23.65 -9.73 -12.38
C TYR A 151 -22.27 -10.13 -12.89
N ARG A 152 -22.26 -10.70 -14.09
CA ARG A 152 -21.03 -11.01 -14.85
C ARG A 152 -20.96 -10.08 -16.04
N THR A 153 -19.76 -9.53 -16.27
CA THR A 153 -19.48 -8.73 -17.48
C THR A 153 -18.20 -9.26 -18.13
N LEU A 154 -18.01 -8.92 -19.40
CA LEU A 154 -16.72 -9.14 -20.06
C LEU A 154 -15.90 -7.86 -20.00
N ASN A 155 -14.63 -7.99 -19.68
CA ASN A 155 -13.71 -6.87 -19.80
C ASN A 155 -13.30 -6.66 -21.28
N PRO A 156 -12.62 -5.55 -21.62
CA PRO A 156 -12.21 -5.26 -23.00
C PRO A 156 -11.28 -6.30 -23.67
N ILE A 157 -10.67 -7.20 -22.89
CA ILE A 157 -9.83 -8.30 -23.39
C ILE A 157 -10.52 -9.66 -23.32
N GLY A 158 -11.84 -9.68 -23.09
CA GLY A 158 -12.66 -10.90 -23.14
C GLY A 158 -12.71 -11.74 -21.88
N ASN A 159 -12.06 -11.32 -20.77
CA ASN A 159 -12.13 -12.06 -19.51
C ASN A 159 -13.42 -11.75 -18.76
N THR A 160 -14.02 -12.78 -18.17
CA THR A 160 -15.20 -12.65 -17.31
C THR A 160 -14.87 -11.94 -16.01
N VAL A 161 -15.59 -10.88 -15.71
CA VAL A 161 -15.50 -10.12 -14.46
C VAL A 161 -16.77 -10.32 -13.66
N ARG A 162 -16.63 -10.61 -12.38
CA ARG A 162 -17.73 -10.77 -11.43
C ARG A 162 -17.80 -9.53 -10.56
N GLN A 163 -19.01 -8.98 -10.39
CA GLN A 163 -19.27 -7.76 -9.63
C GLN A 163 -20.52 -7.87 -8.77
N GLY A 164 -20.71 -6.92 -7.84
CA GLY A 164 -21.78 -6.95 -6.88
C GLY A 164 -21.47 -7.87 -5.70
N ILE A 165 -22.34 -8.83 -5.39
CA ILE A 165 -22.11 -9.84 -4.36
C ILE A 165 -21.58 -11.11 -5.02
N VAL A 166 -20.46 -11.63 -4.49
CA VAL A 166 -19.84 -12.86 -4.97
C VAL A 166 -19.43 -13.69 -3.76
N ASP A 167 -19.98 -14.91 -3.61
CA ASP A 167 -19.78 -15.79 -2.44
C ASP A 167 -20.01 -15.07 -1.09
N GLY A 168 -21.11 -14.31 -0.98
CA GLY A 168 -21.45 -13.56 0.22
C GLY A 168 -20.47 -12.41 0.56
N ARG A 169 -19.57 -12.05 -0.35
CA ARG A 169 -18.63 -10.94 -0.22
C ARG A 169 -19.02 -9.78 -1.13
N LEU A 170 -18.92 -8.57 -0.61
CA LEU A 170 -19.15 -7.38 -1.41
C LEU A 170 -17.91 -7.06 -2.24
N PHE A 171 -17.95 -7.38 -3.54
CA PHE A 171 -17.07 -6.82 -4.56
C PHE A 171 -17.54 -5.41 -4.94
N GLY A 172 -18.86 -5.26 -5.09
CA GLY A 172 -19.46 -4.02 -5.54
C GLY A 172 -19.04 -3.72 -6.97
N ILE A 173 -18.65 -2.48 -7.22
CA ILE A 173 -18.14 -2.02 -8.52
C ILE A 173 -16.61 -2.16 -8.63
N PHE A 174 -15.94 -2.75 -7.65
CA PHE A 174 -14.48 -2.86 -7.61
C PHE A 174 -13.98 -4.16 -8.24
N SER A 175 -12.72 -4.15 -8.70
CA SER A 175 -12.05 -5.30 -9.30
C SER A 175 -11.70 -6.40 -8.28
N ASP A 176 -11.32 -5.99 -7.07
CA ASP A 176 -10.93 -6.90 -5.98
C ASP A 176 -11.35 -6.32 -4.63
N PRO A 177 -12.11 -7.06 -3.81
CA PRO A 177 -12.62 -6.56 -2.53
C PRO A 177 -11.52 -6.35 -1.48
N ASN A 178 -10.39 -7.06 -1.58
CA ASN A 178 -9.32 -6.89 -0.62
C ASN A 178 -8.56 -5.60 -0.87
N PHE A 179 -8.22 -5.30 -2.14
CA PHE A 179 -7.62 -4.02 -2.50
C PHE A 179 -8.55 -2.85 -2.20
N ALA A 180 -9.84 -2.99 -2.53
CA ALA A 180 -10.81 -1.93 -2.27
C ALA A 180 -10.98 -1.67 -0.76
N ALA A 181 -11.04 -2.72 0.06
CA ALA A 181 -11.10 -2.58 1.51
C ALA A 181 -9.80 -1.98 2.07
N PHE A 182 -8.63 -2.32 1.53
CA PHE A 182 -7.36 -1.71 1.95
C PHE A 182 -7.29 -0.23 1.55
N THR A 183 -7.70 0.12 0.34
CA THR A 183 -7.81 1.53 -0.09
C THR A 183 -8.78 2.30 0.82
N SER A 184 -9.92 1.69 1.22
CA SER A 184 -10.82 2.27 2.22
C SER A 184 -10.11 2.52 3.56
N PHE A 185 -9.27 1.60 4.02
CA PHE A 185 -8.48 1.78 5.23
C PHE A 185 -7.45 2.93 5.09
N LEU A 186 -6.77 3.04 3.95
CA LEU A 186 -5.85 4.16 3.67
C LEU A 186 -6.59 5.50 3.62
N VAL A 187 -7.78 5.54 3.00
CA VAL A 187 -8.66 6.73 2.99
C VAL A 187 -9.03 7.14 4.41
N LEU A 188 -9.39 6.19 5.29
CA LEU A 188 -9.66 6.47 6.70
C LEU A 188 -8.45 7.08 7.42
N MET A 189 -7.24 6.59 7.17
CA MET A 189 -6.01 7.15 7.75
C MET A 189 -5.75 8.58 7.28
N LEU A 190 -5.91 8.86 5.99
CA LEU A 190 -5.78 10.20 5.40
C LEU A 190 -6.85 11.16 5.94
N LEU A 191 -8.08 10.70 6.12
CA LEU A 191 -9.16 11.49 6.70
C LEU A 191 -8.96 11.75 8.19
N ALA A 192 -8.41 10.79 8.95
CA ALA A 192 -8.04 11.01 10.36
C ALA A 192 -6.97 12.11 10.50
N TYR A 193 -5.97 12.11 9.63
CA TYR A 193 -4.99 13.20 9.55
C TYR A 193 -5.64 14.54 9.21
N THR A 194 -6.52 14.56 8.20
CA THR A 194 -7.24 15.77 7.79
C THR A 194 -8.13 16.30 8.93
N PHE A 195 -8.81 15.42 9.66
CA PHE A 195 -9.62 15.77 10.84
C PHE A 195 -8.80 16.42 11.94
N TYR A 196 -7.57 15.93 12.15
CA TYR A 196 -6.65 16.52 13.11
C TYR A 196 -6.18 17.92 12.68
N CYS A 197 -5.85 18.10 11.39
CA CYS A 197 -5.33 19.36 10.85
C CYS A 197 -6.41 20.43 10.67
N GLN A 198 -7.68 20.05 10.43
CA GLN A 198 -8.77 20.97 10.09
C GLN A 198 -9.86 20.96 11.17
N LYS A 199 -10.42 22.18 11.45
CA LYS A 199 -11.43 22.34 12.49
C LYS A 199 -12.82 22.74 11.96
N THR A 200 -12.98 22.86 10.65
CA THR A 200 -14.22 23.27 10.00
C THR A 200 -15.34 22.27 10.25
N ARG A 201 -16.48 22.71 10.74
CA ARG A 201 -17.62 21.84 11.11
C ARG A 201 -18.13 21.01 9.92
N ILE A 202 -18.26 21.64 8.74
CA ILE A 202 -18.74 20.97 7.53
C ILE A 202 -17.82 19.80 7.17
N LEU A 203 -16.49 20.02 7.17
CA LEU A 203 -15.53 18.98 6.86
C LEU A 203 -15.55 17.82 7.87
N ARG A 204 -15.77 18.12 9.15
CA ARG A 204 -15.90 17.09 10.18
C ARG A 204 -17.15 16.22 10.00
N ILE A 205 -18.29 16.82 9.62
CA ILE A 205 -19.50 16.07 9.27
C ILE A 205 -19.24 15.19 8.06
N TYR A 206 -18.62 15.74 7.00
CA TYR A 206 -18.23 14.99 5.82
C TYR A 206 -17.32 13.79 6.17
N ILE A 207 -16.31 14.01 7.00
CA ILE A 207 -15.41 12.93 7.47
C ILE A 207 -16.19 11.87 8.24
N GLY A 208 -17.14 12.26 9.10
CA GLY A 208 -18.02 11.32 9.81
C GLY A 208 -18.79 10.40 8.87
N ILE A 209 -19.42 10.96 7.82
CA ILE A 209 -20.12 10.20 6.79
C ILE A 209 -19.14 9.27 6.05
N SER A 210 -17.97 9.78 5.68
CA SER A 210 -16.94 9.01 5.00
C SER A 210 -16.47 7.82 5.83
N VAL A 211 -16.29 8.00 7.15
CA VAL A 211 -15.91 6.93 8.08
C VAL A 211 -16.95 5.81 8.06
N VAL A 212 -18.24 6.16 8.14
CA VAL A 212 -19.33 5.16 8.12
C VAL A 212 -19.31 4.35 6.81
N LEU A 213 -19.22 5.02 5.65
CA LEU A 213 -19.21 4.37 4.35
C LEU A 213 -18.01 3.43 4.17
N ASN A 214 -16.81 3.89 4.52
CA ASN A 214 -15.61 3.08 4.35
C ASN A 214 -15.56 1.90 5.33
N ILE A 215 -15.98 2.09 6.59
CA ILE A 215 -16.08 0.99 7.55
C ILE A 215 -17.10 -0.04 7.07
N ALA A 216 -18.28 0.39 6.64
CA ALA A 216 -19.31 -0.52 6.11
C ALA A 216 -18.76 -1.33 4.93
N TYR A 217 -18.07 -0.68 3.97
CA TYR A 217 -17.47 -1.41 2.85
C TYR A 217 -16.41 -2.43 3.31
N ILE A 218 -15.49 -2.06 4.22
CA ILE A 218 -14.49 -2.99 4.79
C ILE A 218 -15.18 -4.22 5.38
N VAL A 219 -16.28 -4.03 6.11
CA VAL A 219 -17.03 -5.12 6.75
C VAL A 219 -17.61 -6.06 5.71
N PHE A 220 -18.43 -5.52 4.79
CA PHE A 220 -19.14 -6.35 3.82
C PHE A 220 -18.21 -6.96 2.75
N SER A 221 -17.03 -6.38 2.52
CA SER A 221 -15.99 -6.99 1.70
C SER A 221 -15.46 -8.30 2.28
N ASN A 222 -15.64 -8.54 3.59
CA ASN A 222 -15.15 -9.68 4.34
C ASN A 222 -13.67 -9.99 4.07
N SER A 223 -12.84 -8.93 4.04
CA SER A 223 -11.42 -9.04 3.74
C SER A 223 -10.61 -9.39 4.99
N ARG A 224 -10.28 -10.67 5.19
CA ARG A 224 -9.42 -11.13 6.30
C ARG A 224 -8.07 -10.40 6.34
N THR A 225 -7.50 -10.13 5.17
CA THR A 225 -6.21 -9.42 5.05
C THR A 225 -6.29 -8.01 5.61
N VAL A 226 -7.35 -7.26 5.30
CA VAL A 226 -7.51 -5.90 5.80
C VAL A 226 -7.74 -5.88 7.30
N PHE A 227 -8.49 -6.84 7.84
CA PHE A 227 -8.60 -7.00 9.29
C PHE A 227 -7.24 -7.22 9.96
N LEU A 228 -6.38 -8.06 9.38
CA LEU A 228 -5.01 -8.25 9.87
C LEU A 228 -4.19 -6.96 9.77
N CYS A 229 -4.33 -6.16 8.71
CA CYS A 229 -3.67 -4.87 8.58
C CYS A 229 -4.12 -3.88 9.65
N VAL A 230 -5.42 -3.78 9.90
CA VAL A 230 -5.98 -2.91 10.95
C VAL A 230 -5.45 -3.34 12.32
N ILE A 231 -5.58 -4.64 12.67
CA ILE A 231 -5.13 -5.20 13.94
C ILE A 231 -3.62 -4.97 14.11
N GLY A 232 -2.82 -5.31 13.12
CA GLY A 232 -1.36 -5.16 13.17
C GLY A 232 -0.93 -3.71 13.29
N THR A 233 -1.58 -2.79 12.58
CA THR A 233 -1.31 -1.35 12.67
C THR A 233 -1.67 -0.81 14.05
N VAL A 234 -2.84 -1.16 14.60
CA VAL A 234 -3.25 -0.76 15.96
C VAL A 234 -2.27 -1.31 16.99
N PHE A 235 -1.90 -2.59 16.91
CA PHE A 235 -0.95 -3.22 17.84
C PHE A 235 0.41 -2.55 17.80
N PHE A 236 0.92 -2.25 16.60
CA PHE A 236 2.17 -1.51 16.44
C PHE A 236 2.12 -0.17 17.19
N PHE A 237 1.04 0.61 17.01
CA PHE A 237 0.89 1.91 17.69
C PHE A 237 0.71 1.76 19.19
N VAL A 238 -0.04 0.78 19.66
CA VAL A 238 -0.19 0.52 21.10
C VAL A 238 1.15 0.20 21.73
N LEU A 239 1.96 -0.65 21.09
CA LEU A 239 3.32 -0.96 21.56
C LEU A 239 4.21 0.27 21.56
N LEU A 240 4.18 1.06 20.48
CA LEU A 240 4.99 2.26 20.33
C LEU A 240 4.66 3.32 21.38
N LEU A 241 3.38 3.60 21.61
CA LEU A 241 2.92 4.55 22.63
C LEU A 241 3.23 4.06 24.04
N THR A 242 3.11 2.75 24.29
CA THR A 242 3.48 2.14 25.56
C THR A 242 4.98 2.28 25.82
N TYR A 243 5.79 2.03 24.80
CA TYR A 243 7.23 2.16 24.87
C TYR A 243 7.66 3.61 25.12
N ARG A 244 7.06 4.56 24.41
CA ARG A 244 7.31 6.00 24.59
C ARG A 244 7.00 6.45 26.03
N ARG A 245 5.83 6.08 26.55
CA ARG A 245 5.46 6.41 27.96
C ARG A 245 6.44 5.78 28.95
N TYR A 246 6.82 4.53 28.73
CA TYR A 246 7.74 3.82 29.57
C TYR A 246 9.11 4.52 29.69
N ILE A 247 9.64 5.03 28.57
CA ILE A 247 10.90 5.79 28.54
C ILE A 247 10.71 7.16 29.21
N ALA A 248 9.64 7.88 28.87
CA ALA A 248 9.35 9.20 29.46
C ALA A 248 9.23 9.16 30.98
N ASP A 249 8.74 8.06 31.54
CA ASP A 249 8.62 7.83 32.99
C ASP A 249 9.96 7.45 33.66
N GLY A 250 11.09 7.47 32.92
CA GLY A 250 12.42 7.12 33.45
C GLY A 250 12.55 5.64 33.90
N ARG A 251 11.68 4.78 33.44
CA ARG A 251 11.62 3.38 33.85
C ARG A 251 12.57 2.53 33.01
N THR A 252 13.38 1.70 33.63
CA THR A 252 14.40 0.88 32.96
C THR A 252 14.12 -0.63 32.98
N SER A 253 13.12 -1.10 33.76
CA SER A 253 12.84 -2.53 33.92
C SER A 253 12.07 -3.11 32.74
N VAL A 254 12.73 -3.95 31.92
CA VAL A 254 12.13 -4.69 30.77
C VAL A 254 10.88 -5.48 31.21
N LYS A 255 10.90 -6.09 32.44
CA LYS A 255 9.74 -6.83 32.97
C LYS A 255 8.49 -5.94 33.08
N ARG A 256 8.64 -4.69 33.54
CA ARG A 256 7.51 -3.73 33.64
C ARG A 256 7.04 -3.29 32.29
N PHE A 257 7.96 -3.03 31.34
CA PHE A 257 7.59 -2.74 29.96
C PHE A 257 6.75 -3.85 29.35
N LEU A 258 7.21 -5.11 29.45
CA LEU A 258 6.48 -6.27 28.94
C LEU A 258 5.09 -6.40 29.57
N LEU A 259 4.96 -6.20 30.88
CA LEU A 259 3.67 -6.24 31.57
C LEU A 259 2.70 -5.16 31.03
N TYR A 260 3.17 -3.91 30.86
CA TYR A 260 2.34 -2.85 30.29
C TYR A 260 2.02 -3.10 28.81
N ALA A 261 2.96 -3.62 28.03
CA ALA A 261 2.74 -3.97 26.64
C ALA A 261 1.66 -5.06 26.51
N VAL A 262 1.78 -6.15 27.24
CA VAL A 262 0.79 -7.24 27.24
C VAL A 262 -0.59 -6.73 27.70
N ARG A 263 -0.65 -5.97 28.78
CA ARG A 263 -1.91 -5.37 29.25
C ARG A 263 -2.57 -4.49 28.20
N ASN A 264 -1.80 -3.56 27.60
CA ASN A 264 -2.34 -2.61 26.64
C ASN A 264 -2.74 -3.28 25.32
N LEU A 265 -1.98 -4.30 24.89
CA LEU A 265 -2.35 -5.15 23.76
C LEU A 265 -3.63 -5.94 24.03
N ALA A 266 -3.76 -6.54 25.22
CA ALA A 266 -4.96 -7.27 25.62
C ALA A 266 -6.19 -6.35 25.67
N LEU A 267 -6.07 -5.14 26.23
CA LEU A 267 -7.14 -4.14 26.23
C LEU A 267 -7.52 -3.68 24.82
N SER A 268 -6.51 -3.50 23.93
CA SER A 268 -6.72 -3.15 22.53
C SER A 268 -7.44 -4.27 21.78
N LEU A 269 -7.03 -5.53 22.01
CA LEU A 269 -7.70 -6.70 21.42
C LEU A 269 -9.14 -6.83 21.92
N ALA A 270 -9.37 -6.69 23.24
CA ALA A 270 -10.72 -6.71 23.81
C ALA A 270 -11.60 -5.60 23.22
N GLY A 271 -11.06 -4.38 23.06
CA GLY A 271 -11.75 -3.28 22.40
C GLY A 271 -12.10 -3.59 20.93
N MET A 272 -11.18 -4.18 20.16
CA MET A 272 -11.44 -4.59 18.77
C MET A 272 -12.48 -5.72 18.70
N ILE A 273 -12.41 -6.70 19.59
CA ILE A 273 -13.42 -7.77 19.69
C ILE A 273 -14.79 -7.17 20.03
N ALA A 274 -14.85 -6.24 20.96
CA ALA A 274 -16.11 -5.56 21.32
C ALA A 274 -16.69 -4.78 20.12
N VAL A 275 -15.86 -4.01 19.42
CA VAL A 275 -16.28 -3.30 18.19
C VAL A 275 -16.74 -4.29 17.12
N TYR A 276 -16.00 -5.38 16.90
CA TYR A 276 -16.42 -6.44 15.98
C TYR A 276 -17.76 -7.03 16.38
N SER A 277 -17.91 -7.45 17.64
CA SER A 277 -19.13 -8.10 18.11
C SER A 277 -20.36 -7.18 18.09
N LEU A 278 -20.17 -5.88 18.39
CA LEU A 278 -21.28 -4.92 18.49
C LEU A 278 -21.68 -4.32 17.13
N LEU A 279 -20.73 -4.14 16.23
CA LEU A 279 -20.99 -3.45 14.95
C LEU A 279 -20.91 -4.42 13.76
N PHE A 280 -19.86 -5.21 13.68
CA PHE A 280 -19.58 -5.99 12.48
C PHE A 280 -20.36 -7.31 12.43
N TYR A 281 -20.44 -8.03 13.53
CA TYR A 281 -21.14 -9.31 13.57
C TYR A 281 -22.65 -9.16 13.29
N PRO A 282 -23.36 -8.18 13.87
CA PRO A 282 -24.76 -7.90 13.49
C PRO A 282 -24.92 -7.51 12.03
N MET A 283 -24.02 -6.64 11.51
CA MET A 283 -24.07 -6.23 10.10
C MET A 283 -23.87 -7.42 9.15
N GLN A 284 -22.91 -8.31 9.44
CA GLN A 284 -22.73 -9.53 8.64
C GLN A 284 -23.92 -10.47 8.70
N ASN A 285 -24.57 -10.59 9.87
CA ASN A 285 -25.76 -11.42 10.00
C ASN A 285 -26.96 -10.83 9.26
N ILE A 286 -27.16 -9.51 9.31
CA ILE A 286 -28.17 -8.83 8.49
C ILE A 286 -27.88 -9.10 7.00
N GLY A 287 -26.62 -8.98 6.58
CA GLY A 287 -26.21 -9.28 5.22
C GLY A 287 -26.54 -10.73 4.81
N LYS A 288 -26.21 -11.71 5.66
CA LYS A 288 -26.55 -13.12 5.41
C LYS A 288 -28.05 -13.39 5.36
N GLN A 289 -28.86 -12.70 6.17
CA GLN A 289 -30.33 -12.80 6.13
C GLN A 289 -30.91 -12.15 4.89
N MET A 290 -30.24 -11.17 4.31
CA MET A 290 -30.62 -10.53 3.05
C MET A 290 -30.10 -11.30 1.81
N GLU A 291 -29.20 -12.28 1.98
CA GLU A 291 -28.82 -13.19 0.91
C GLU A 291 -30.06 -14.05 0.56
N PRO A 292 -30.54 -14.03 -0.69
CA PRO A 292 -31.56 -14.98 -1.12
C PRO A 292 -30.99 -16.39 -0.95
N GLN A 293 -31.90 -17.37 -0.73
CA GLN A 293 -31.50 -18.78 -0.77
C GLN A 293 -30.71 -19.01 -2.07
N ARG A 294 -29.50 -19.58 -1.95
CA ARG A 294 -28.60 -19.81 -3.09
C ARG A 294 -29.40 -20.41 -4.25
N SER A 295 -29.45 -19.67 -5.33
CA SER A 295 -29.97 -20.15 -6.60
C SER A 295 -28.83 -20.76 -7.41
N GLU A 296 -29.12 -21.65 -8.38
CA GLU A 296 -28.12 -22.19 -9.31
C GLU A 296 -27.42 -21.08 -10.14
N THR A 297 -27.98 -19.86 -10.13
CA THR A 297 -27.43 -18.66 -10.82
C THR A 297 -26.47 -17.84 -9.98
N ASP A 298 -26.30 -18.17 -8.69
CA ASP A 298 -25.43 -17.39 -7.80
C ASP A 298 -23.97 -17.45 -8.26
N LEU A 299 -23.32 -16.28 -8.19
CA LEU A 299 -21.91 -16.16 -8.57
C LEU A 299 -21.03 -16.81 -7.51
N VAL A 300 -20.47 -17.96 -7.84
CA VAL A 300 -19.51 -18.71 -7.02
C VAL A 300 -18.12 -18.48 -7.53
N ARG A 301 -17.17 -18.49 -6.62
CA ARG A 301 -15.73 -18.45 -6.94
C ARG A 301 -15.24 -19.87 -7.21
N ASP A 302 -14.94 -20.16 -8.47
CA ASP A 302 -14.40 -21.46 -8.90
C ASP A 302 -12.91 -21.65 -8.52
N ASP A 303 -12.24 -20.54 -8.18
CA ASP A 303 -10.82 -20.46 -7.84
C ASP A 303 -10.53 -20.74 -6.34
N VAL A 304 -11.56 -20.85 -5.51
CA VAL A 304 -11.43 -21.15 -4.08
C VAL A 304 -11.90 -22.59 -3.84
N GLY A 305 -10.97 -23.52 -3.91
CA GLY A 305 -11.23 -24.92 -3.57
C GLY A 305 -11.24 -25.16 -2.07
N GLY A 306 -12.39 -25.60 -1.52
CA GLY A 306 -12.51 -26.27 -0.24
C GLY A 306 -12.04 -25.48 1.00
N ASP A 307 -11.90 -26.18 2.14
CA ASP A 307 -11.57 -25.67 3.48
C ASP A 307 -10.13 -25.12 3.67
N ASN A 308 -9.46 -24.71 2.60
CA ASN A 308 -8.10 -24.22 2.68
C ASN A 308 -8.05 -22.78 3.22
N VAL A 309 -7.63 -22.62 4.48
CA VAL A 309 -7.50 -21.33 5.18
C VAL A 309 -6.65 -20.33 4.40
N THR A 310 -5.68 -20.80 3.61
CA THR A 310 -4.75 -19.95 2.85
C THR A 310 -5.25 -19.60 1.44
N ASN A 311 -6.42 -20.09 0.99
CA ASN A 311 -6.92 -19.94 -0.38
C ASN A 311 -5.84 -20.33 -1.42
N ASN A 312 -5.23 -21.49 -1.28
CA ASN A 312 -4.15 -22.04 -2.13
C ASN A 312 -2.84 -21.21 -2.18
N ARG A 313 -2.71 -20.14 -1.38
CA ARG A 313 -1.50 -19.29 -1.40
C ARG A 313 -0.23 -20.06 -1.03
N SER A 314 -0.31 -21.01 -0.09
CA SER A 314 0.82 -21.86 0.28
C SER A 314 1.37 -22.66 -0.93
N THR A 315 0.49 -23.20 -1.75
CA THR A 315 0.86 -23.90 -2.99
C THR A 315 1.54 -22.96 -3.98
N ILE A 316 0.96 -21.77 -4.20
CA ILE A 316 1.55 -20.74 -5.06
C ILE A 316 2.96 -20.38 -4.55
N TRP A 317 3.13 -20.15 -3.25
CA TRP A 317 4.42 -19.76 -2.66
C TRP A 317 5.50 -20.84 -2.83
N ILE A 318 5.15 -22.12 -2.69
CA ILE A 318 6.08 -23.24 -2.91
C ILE A 318 6.58 -23.21 -4.36
N HIS A 319 5.70 -23.11 -5.36
CA HIS A 319 6.10 -23.06 -6.76
C HIS A 319 6.94 -21.83 -7.12
N TYR A 320 6.65 -20.66 -6.52
CA TYR A 320 7.50 -19.47 -6.69
C TYR A 320 8.87 -19.62 -6.01
N LEU A 321 8.96 -20.28 -4.86
CA LEU A 321 10.25 -20.60 -4.22
C LEU A 321 11.07 -21.59 -5.07
N ASP A 322 10.43 -22.57 -5.72
CA ASP A 322 11.11 -23.47 -6.66
C ASP A 322 11.59 -22.73 -7.91
N LEU A 323 10.79 -21.79 -8.41
CA LEU A 323 11.21 -20.89 -9.49
C LEU A 323 12.41 -20.02 -9.06
N TYR A 324 12.37 -19.40 -7.87
CA TYR A 324 13.45 -18.60 -7.31
C TYR A 324 14.80 -19.34 -7.27
N LYS A 325 14.80 -20.62 -6.93
CA LYS A 325 16.03 -21.47 -6.90
C LYS A 325 16.77 -21.53 -8.23
N LYS A 326 16.08 -21.26 -9.36
CA LYS A 326 16.70 -21.24 -10.70
C LYS A 326 17.54 -19.98 -10.95
N LYS A 327 17.19 -18.83 -10.32
CA LYS A 327 17.90 -17.53 -10.44
C LYS A 327 18.02 -16.83 -9.09
N PRO A 328 18.74 -17.38 -8.09
CA PRO A 328 18.66 -16.91 -6.70
C PRO A 328 19.36 -15.58 -6.46
N VAL A 329 20.35 -15.18 -7.25
CA VAL A 329 21.20 -14.01 -6.97
C VAL A 329 20.54 -12.71 -7.44
N PHE A 330 20.15 -12.64 -8.71
CA PHE A 330 19.58 -11.44 -9.36
C PHE A 330 18.09 -11.56 -9.67
N GLY A 331 17.50 -12.76 -9.59
CA GLY A 331 16.08 -12.98 -9.86
C GLY A 331 15.70 -12.91 -11.34
N PHE A 332 14.39 -12.76 -11.57
CA PHE A 332 13.76 -12.85 -12.90
C PHE A 332 13.40 -11.50 -13.54
N SER A 333 13.58 -10.36 -12.85
CA SER A 333 12.98 -9.07 -13.21
C SER A 333 11.44 -9.01 -13.02
N ILE A 334 10.89 -7.79 -13.10
CA ILE A 334 9.53 -7.44 -12.60
C ILE A 334 8.41 -8.28 -13.29
N ASN A 335 8.44 -8.42 -14.61
CA ASN A 335 7.36 -9.07 -15.39
C ASN A 335 7.82 -10.36 -16.09
N THR A 336 8.80 -11.07 -15.56
CA THR A 336 9.45 -12.19 -16.27
C THR A 336 9.12 -13.56 -15.68
N ALA A 337 8.77 -13.65 -14.41
CA ALA A 337 8.63 -14.94 -13.70
C ALA A 337 7.60 -15.88 -14.37
N LEU A 338 6.40 -15.38 -14.68
CA LEU A 338 5.35 -16.18 -15.33
C LEU A 338 5.67 -16.52 -16.80
N PRO A 339 6.10 -15.57 -17.67
CA PRO A 339 6.56 -15.89 -19.02
C PRO A 339 7.68 -16.95 -19.06
N TYR A 340 8.65 -16.83 -18.14
CA TYR A 340 9.71 -17.84 -18.01
C TYR A 340 9.15 -19.21 -17.61
N ALA A 341 8.24 -19.26 -16.63
CA ALA A 341 7.62 -20.51 -16.21
C ALA A 341 6.82 -21.15 -17.35
N THR A 342 6.06 -20.34 -18.11
CA THR A 342 5.27 -20.83 -19.26
C THR A 342 6.15 -21.43 -20.36
N GLU A 343 7.33 -20.85 -20.62
CA GLU A 343 8.24 -21.36 -21.65
C GLU A 343 8.99 -22.62 -21.22
N HIS A 344 9.43 -22.68 -19.95
CA HIS A 344 10.33 -23.73 -19.48
C HIS A 344 9.63 -24.91 -18.78
N ASP A 345 8.38 -24.72 -18.38
CA ASP A 345 7.55 -25.72 -17.71
C ASP A 345 6.07 -25.47 -18.04
N PRO A 346 5.69 -25.67 -19.33
CA PRO A 346 4.33 -25.35 -19.80
C PRO A 346 3.23 -26.17 -19.12
N GLU A 347 3.53 -27.36 -18.64
CA GLU A 347 2.62 -28.23 -17.89
C GLU A 347 2.65 -27.92 -16.37
N GLY A 348 3.57 -27.07 -15.93
CA GLY A 348 3.76 -26.72 -14.53
C GLY A 348 2.63 -25.83 -13.98
N TYR A 349 2.46 -25.87 -12.67
CA TYR A 349 1.39 -25.17 -11.96
C TYR A 349 1.32 -23.68 -12.29
N LEU A 350 2.46 -22.96 -12.30
CA LEU A 350 2.48 -21.51 -12.57
C LEU A 350 2.12 -21.20 -14.02
N ALA A 351 2.55 -22.03 -14.99
CA ALA A 351 2.22 -21.87 -16.39
C ALA A 351 0.72 -22.09 -16.65
N GLN A 352 0.12 -23.10 -16.02
CA GLN A 352 -1.28 -23.45 -16.19
C GLN A 352 -2.23 -22.47 -15.46
N THR A 353 -1.87 -22.02 -14.27
CA THR A 353 -2.76 -21.18 -13.46
C THR A 353 -2.58 -19.68 -13.70
N GLN A 354 -1.40 -19.24 -14.14
CA GLN A 354 -1.01 -17.83 -14.28
C GLN A 354 -1.20 -17.02 -12.99
N TYR A 355 -1.18 -17.69 -11.83
CA TYR A 355 -1.33 -17.02 -10.55
C TYR A 355 -0.07 -16.24 -10.19
N VAL A 356 -0.26 -15.01 -9.74
CA VAL A 356 0.79 -14.17 -9.14
C VAL A 356 1.07 -14.59 -7.69
N THR A 357 2.19 -14.15 -7.12
CA THR A 357 2.66 -14.58 -5.78
C THR A 357 1.68 -14.32 -4.65
N HIS A 358 0.81 -13.31 -4.77
CA HIS A 358 -0.02 -12.80 -3.66
C HIS A 358 0.77 -12.55 -2.35
N ASN A 359 2.06 -12.20 -2.48
CA ASN A 359 2.97 -11.86 -1.40
C ASN A 359 4.08 -10.96 -1.94
N GLY A 360 4.07 -9.68 -1.55
CA GLY A 360 5.00 -8.68 -2.08
C GLY A 360 6.46 -8.92 -1.70
N TYR A 361 6.71 -9.57 -0.58
CA TYR A 361 8.08 -9.94 -0.19
C TYR A 361 8.61 -11.09 -1.05
N LEU A 362 7.77 -12.08 -1.34
CA LEU A 362 8.13 -13.18 -2.23
C LEU A 362 8.27 -12.68 -3.67
N SER A 363 7.39 -11.78 -4.15
CA SER A 363 7.56 -11.11 -5.45
C SER A 363 8.91 -10.43 -5.52
N LEU A 364 9.23 -9.59 -4.53
CA LEU A 364 10.50 -8.88 -4.49
C LEU A 364 11.71 -9.83 -4.53
N LEU A 365 11.65 -10.95 -3.78
CA LEU A 365 12.70 -11.97 -3.76
C LEU A 365 12.86 -12.65 -5.13
N VAL A 366 11.76 -13.04 -5.76
CA VAL A 366 11.78 -13.72 -7.07
C VAL A 366 12.23 -12.79 -8.19
N GLU A 367 11.76 -11.55 -8.16
CA GLU A 367 12.03 -10.55 -9.20
C GLU A 367 13.45 -9.98 -9.13
N THR A 368 14.00 -9.78 -7.91
CA THR A 368 15.28 -9.10 -7.73
C THR A 368 16.38 -9.98 -7.13
N GLY A 369 16.05 -11.24 -6.86
CA GLY A 369 16.94 -12.19 -6.19
C GLY A 369 17.27 -11.77 -4.75
N ILE A 370 18.19 -12.52 -4.13
CA ILE A 370 18.59 -12.25 -2.74
C ILE A 370 19.31 -10.89 -2.60
N LEU A 371 20.02 -10.43 -3.64
CA LEU A 371 20.74 -9.16 -3.57
C LEU A 371 19.76 -7.97 -3.49
N GLY A 372 18.76 -7.91 -4.39
CA GLY A 372 17.79 -6.82 -4.36
C GLY A 372 16.90 -6.91 -3.12
N PHE A 373 16.44 -8.11 -2.76
CA PHE A 373 15.66 -8.34 -1.55
C PHE A 373 16.42 -7.87 -0.30
N ALA A 374 17.69 -8.24 -0.14
CA ALA A 374 18.50 -7.84 1.01
C ALA A 374 18.70 -6.32 1.07
N LEU A 375 18.98 -5.66 -0.05
CA LEU A 375 19.15 -4.19 -0.10
C LEU A 375 17.87 -3.46 0.32
N MET A 376 16.69 -3.87 -0.20
CA MET A 376 15.42 -3.26 0.15
C MET A 376 15.04 -3.57 1.61
N ALA A 377 15.23 -4.81 2.06
CA ALA A 377 14.97 -5.20 3.45
C ALA A 377 15.87 -4.42 4.42
N CYS A 378 17.17 -4.31 4.15
CA CYS A 378 18.10 -3.49 4.94
C CYS A 378 17.67 -2.02 4.96
N PHE A 379 17.26 -1.46 3.83
CA PHE A 379 16.76 -0.08 3.77
C PHE A 379 15.54 0.11 4.69
N ILE A 380 14.52 -0.74 4.57
CA ILE A 380 13.30 -0.66 5.40
C ILE A 380 13.62 -0.86 6.88
N ILE A 381 14.40 -1.88 7.22
CA ILE A 381 14.75 -2.18 8.61
C ILE A 381 15.55 -1.03 9.24
N LEU A 382 16.57 -0.51 8.56
CA LEU A 382 17.37 0.60 9.08
C LEU A 382 16.55 1.88 9.21
N MET A 383 15.64 2.16 8.26
CA MET A 383 14.70 3.27 8.36
C MET A 383 13.81 3.12 9.60
N LEU A 384 13.22 1.95 9.83
CA LEU A 384 12.37 1.70 11.00
C LEU A 384 13.17 1.80 12.32
N ILE A 385 14.38 1.24 12.38
CA ILE A 385 15.26 1.33 13.57
C ILE A 385 15.57 2.80 13.90
N ARG A 386 15.92 3.62 12.90
CA ARG A 386 16.17 5.06 13.11
C ARG A 386 14.94 5.76 13.68
N ASN A 387 13.75 5.45 13.16
CA ASN A 387 12.51 6.04 13.63
C ASN A 387 12.14 5.57 15.05
N VAL A 388 12.40 4.33 15.42
CA VAL A 388 12.24 3.85 16.81
C VAL A 388 13.19 4.60 17.75
N LYS A 389 14.47 4.78 17.38
CA LYS A 389 15.44 5.56 18.20
C LYS A 389 14.99 7.01 18.41
N ARG A 390 14.40 7.63 17.41
CA ARG A 390 13.83 8.96 17.52
C ARG A 390 12.68 9.05 18.52
N ILE A 391 11.81 8.04 18.52
CA ILE A 391 10.72 7.95 19.49
C ILE A 391 11.27 7.76 20.91
N GLN A 392 12.40 7.03 21.05
CA GLN A 392 13.13 6.87 22.32
C GLN A 392 13.65 8.21 22.85
N ALA A 393 14.11 9.09 22.00
CA ALA A 393 14.58 10.41 22.38
C ALA A 393 13.45 11.35 22.87
N ASN A 394 12.22 10.85 22.98
CA ASN A 394 11.02 11.57 23.48
C ASN A 394 10.70 12.85 22.71
N GLU A 395 11.03 12.89 21.42
CA GLU A 395 10.77 14.04 20.58
C GLU A 395 9.28 14.24 20.29
N LYS A 396 8.89 15.50 20.02
CA LYS A 396 7.52 15.82 19.65
C LYS A 396 7.20 15.20 18.27
N ILE A 397 6.26 14.28 18.25
CA ILE A 397 5.77 13.65 17.02
C ILE A 397 4.86 14.62 16.28
N SER A 398 5.23 14.99 15.05
CA SER A 398 4.38 15.78 14.17
C SER A 398 3.23 14.93 13.59
N PRO A 399 2.10 15.53 13.20
CA PRO A 399 1.02 14.80 12.54
C PRO A 399 1.46 14.13 11.24
N ASP A 400 2.31 14.80 10.44
CA ASP A 400 2.85 14.25 9.20
C ASP A 400 3.66 12.99 9.45
N TYR A 401 4.50 13.00 10.50
CA TYR A 401 5.28 11.86 10.91
C TYR A 401 4.40 10.70 11.41
N ALA A 402 3.38 11.00 12.22
CA ALA A 402 2.46 9.98 12.72
C ALA A 402 1.70 9.30 11.57
N LEU A 403 1.20 10.09 10.61
CA LEU A 403 0.56 9.57 9.41
C LEU A 403 1.53 8.71 8.61
N ALA A 404 2.73 9.21 8.33
CA ALA A 404 3.73 8.52 7.52
C ALA A 404 4.11 7.17 8.13
N LEU A 405 4.35 7.12 9.44
CA LEU A 405 4.67 5.86 10.12
C LEU A 405 3.49 4.88 10.09
N SER A 406 2.27 5.38 10.24
CA SER A 406 1.05 4.58 10.15
C SER A 406 0.89 3.94 8.76
N LEU A 407 1.05 4.74 7.70
CA LEU A 407 0.92 4.28 6.33
C LEU A 407 1.99 3.26 5.95
N VAL A 408 3.26 3.51 6.33
CA VAL A 408 4.35 2.55 6.09
C VAL A 408 4.05 1.22 6.76
N VAL A 409 3.67 1.22 8.04
CA VAL A 409 3.35 -0.03 8.78
C VAL A 409 2.17 -0.75 8.14
N ALA A 410 1.09 -0.04 7.82
CA ALA A 410 -0.09 -0.63 7.19
C ALA A 410 0.24 -1.30 5.86
N VAL A 411 1.01 -0.61 4.99
CA VAL A 411 1.42 -1.16 3.69
C VAL A 411 2.38 -2.33 3.84
N LEU A 412 3.33 -2.28 4.77
CA LEU A 412 4.25 -3.40 5.02
C LEU A 412 3.50 -4.66 5.50
N ILE A 413 2.47 -4.50 6.34
CA ILE A 413 1.62 -5.64 6.74
C ILE A 413 0.81 -6.15 5.54
N PHE A 414 0.27 -5.26 4.71
CA PHE A 414 -0.52 -5.61 3.53
C PHE A 414 0.29 -6.41 2.51
N LEU A 415 1.57 -6.09 2.34
CA LEU A 415 2.52 -6.80 1.47
C LEU A 415 2.65 -8.30 1.77
N VAL A 416 2.35 -8.76 2.99
CA VAL A 416 2.36 -10.20 3.32
C VAL A 416 1.36 -10.98 2.48
N CYS A 417 0.26 -10.33 2.07
CA CYS A 417 -0.84 -10.97 1.36
C CYS A 417 -1.07 -10.44 -0.06
N PHE A 418 -0.30 -9.45 -0.49
CA PHE A 418 -0.44 -8.81 -1.80
C PHE A 418 0.89 -8.59 -2.49
N HIS A 419 0.88 -8.75 -3.81
CA HIS A 419 2.00 -8.50 -4.72
C HIS A 419 1.89 -7.07 -5.33
N ASP A 420 2.87 -6.69 -6.14
CA ASP A 420 2.86 -5.51 -7.03
C ASP A 420 2.67 -4.13 -6.37
N ILE A 421 3.12 -3.97 -5.12
CA ILE A 421 3.07 -2.64 -4.50
C ILE A 421 4.32 -1.81 -4.82
N PHE A 422 5.48 -2.43 -5.05
CA PHE A 422 6.72 -1.65 -5.21
C PHE A 422 6.87 -1.01 -6.59
N PHE A 423 6.37 -1.64 -7.65
CA PHE A 423 6.70 -1.29 -9.05
C PHE A 423 5.53 -0.80 -9.87
N THR A 424 4.32 -0.81 -9.34
CA THR A 424 3.10 -0.48 -10.07
C THR A 424 2.55 0.90 -9.73
N VAL A 425 1.71 1.44 -10.62
CA VAL A 425 1.00 2.70 -10.40
C VAL A 425 -0.25 2.42 -9.57
N ASN A 426 -0.13 2.59 -8.26
CA ASN A 426 -1.27 2.49 -7.35
C ASN A 426 -1.13 3.49 -6.18
N ILE A 427 -2.24 3.73 -5.46
CA ILE A 427 -2.28 4.68 -4.34
C ILE A 427 -1.44 4.19 -3.16
N GLU A 428 -1.37 2.88 -2.95
CA GLU A 428 -0.60 2.23 -1.91
C GLU A 428 0.89 2.54 -2.07
N THR A 429 1.41 2.41 -3.29
CA THR A 429 2.80 2.71 -3.63
C THR A 429 3.12 4.18 -3.46
N MET A 430 2.24 5.06 -3.96
CA MET A 430 2.41 6.51 -3.82
C MET A 430 2.50 6.91 -2.35
N LEU A 431 1.57 6.43 -1.52
CA LEU A 431 1.54 6.74 -0.09
C LEU A 431 2.74 6.13 0.64
N LEU A 432 3.19 4.93 0.25
CA LEU A 432 4.39 4.31 0.79
C LEU A 432 5.62 5.18 0.58
N TYR A 433 5.89 5.61 -0.67
CA TYR A 433 7.08 6.41 -0.97
C TYR A 433 7.01 7.83 -0.42
N LEU A 434 5.84 8.49 -0.45
CA LEU A 434 5.64 9.78 0.23
C LEU A 434 5.94 9.66 1.72
N SER A 435 5.44 8.61 2.37
CA SER A 435 5.63 8.36 3.79
C SER A 435 7.07 8.02 4.14
N MET A 436 7.73 7.18 3.34
CA MET A 436 9.16 6.89 3.51
C MET A 436 9.99 8.16 3.39
N GLY A 437 9.63 9.09 2.48
CA GLY A 437 10.28 10.39 2.36
C GLY A 437 10.18 11.22 3.63
N VAL A 438 9.00 11.30 4.24
CA VAL A 438 8.80 11.99 5.54
C VAL A 438 9.65 11.37 6.64
N LEU A 439 9.62 10.03 6.76
CA LEU A 439 10.36 9.30 7.80
C LEU A 439 11.87 9.43 7.63
N PHE A 440 12.34 9.52 6.40
CA PHE A 440 13.75 9.62 6.09
C PHE A 440 14.35 10.96 6.52
N ILE A 441 13.66 12.08 6.28
CA ILE A 441 14.19 13.43 6.47
C ILE A 441 14.16 13.88 7.91
N GLU A 442 13.12 13.53 8.62
CA GLU A 442 13.06 13.91 10.01
C GLU A 442 14.18 13.28 10.84
N THR A 443 14.84 12.23 10.33
CA THR A 443 16.05 11.66 10.94
C THR A 443 17.33 12.44 10.65
N ASP A 444 17.43 13.13 9.49
CA ASP A 444 18.66 13.86 9.11
C ASP A 444 18.77 15.26 9.74
N SER A 445 17.64 15.93 9.96
CA SER A 445 17.66 17.28 10.55
C SER A 445 18.22 17.34 11.97
N GLN A 446 18.23 16.22 12.68
CA GLN A 446 18.69 16.13 14.07
C GLN A 446 20.18 15.79 14.17
N THR A 447 20.71 14.99 13.26
CA THR A 447 22.16 14.76 13.18
C THR A 447 22.88 16.09 12.86
N ALA A 448 22.24 16.97 12.10
CA ALA A 448 22.79 18.30 11.80
C ALA A 448 22.74 19.27 13.00
N GLN A 449 21.68 19.16 13.86
CA GLN A 449 21.59 20.00 15.06
C GLN A 449 22.50 19.51 16.19
N SER A 450 22.69 18.19 16.36
CA SER A 450 23.63 17.64 17.34
C SER A 450 25.09 17.91 16.97
N THR A 451 25.43 17.95 15.68
CA THR A 451 26.78 18.34 15.22
C THR A 451 27.06 19.84 15.37
N LEU A 452 26.03 20.68 15.31
CA LEU A 452 26.18 22.12 15.54
C LEU A 452 26.28 22.46 17.05
N SER A 453 25.60 21.72 17.92
CA SER A 453 25.69 21.91 19.38
C SER A 453 27.02 21.41 19.97
N THR A 454 27.64 20.39 19.37
CA THR A 454 28.98 19.91 19.75
C THR A 454 30.14 20.75 19.19
N GLN A 455 29.88 21.68 18.27
CA GLN A 455 30.91 22.62 17.77
C GLN A 455 30.86 24.00 18.47
N THR A 456 29.88 24.20 19.37
CA THR A 456 29.72 25.45 20.15
C THR A 456 30.06 25.28 21.64
N GLU A 457 30.49 24.09 22.08
CA GLU A 457 31.15 23.82 23.34
C GLU A 457 32.67 23.65 23.13
#